data_93d452b6ca21a7b80165ba7de711daf2
#
_entry.id   93d452b6ca21a7b80165ba7de711daf2
#
_cell.length_a   1.000
_cell.length_b   1.000
_cell.length_c   1.000
_cell.angle_alpha   90.00
_cell.angle_beta   90.00
_cell.angle_gamma   90.00
#
_symmetry.space_group_name_H-M   'P 1'
#
loop_
_entity.id
_entity.type
_entity.pdbx_description
1 polymer ?
#
loop_
_entity_poly.entity_id
_entity_poly.type
_entity_poly.pdbx_seq_one_letter_code
_entity_poly.pdbx_strand_id
1 'polypeptide(L)'
;AKILAIEESKGKIDGIYRDDNPKITRKQITLTIFKKAEVRGGDSSYQIAREIQTSNGNRFDIVLLINGLPLINIEQKRTDKSLDEAFGQFQRYYRDGEYTNNFMAFSQMMVVTTEIETRYFATPKSADEFNPSFVFHWSDKENKPINNWQHVIKHFLMIPMAHQMVGDYLVIDEAKDEENRRHMVMRPYQVYALQAIEGAAFGWDNPDKLPHGGFVWHTTGSGKTITSFKTALFLSTRAGFDKVIFLVDRRELDNRTSENFKAYAAYEAVSVDTTKRTYLLKQQLNTVKSGIVVTTTFKLNSLVKELEENHDSSLADKKFVFIIDEAHRTTMGQMMGTIKNYFKKNSLFYGFTGTPLFDENHIKGKINEKSELINTTEKLFGPMLHQYTIDEAISDGNVLGFHVDYINTGEFKSYDDLREKLAEKIKEEKPDLSDREIERIVAGWSEAEVEVQAVKYGLLQYQDETHIPRVVEEILNNWESQSQSKEFN
;
A
#
# COMPACT_ATOMS: atom_id res chain seq x y z
N ALA A 1 9.79 19.35 17.51
CA ALA A 1 10.11 18.82 18.87
C ALA A 1 8.86 18.44 19.67
N LYS A 2 7.83 19.26 19.79
CA LYS A 2 6.63 18.95 20.58
C LYS A 2 5.75 17.86 19.95
N ILE A 3 5.64 17.83 18.62
CA ILE A 3 4.92 16.80 17.87
C ILE A 3 5.58 15.44 18.08
N LEU A 4 6.89 15.38 17.94
CA LEU A 4 7.69 14.19 18.19
C LEU A 4 7.56 13.68 19.63
N ALA A 5 7.57 14.59 20.61
CA ALA A 5 7.41 14.21 22.01
C ALA A 5 6.08 13.51 22.31
N ILE A 6 4.98 13.91 21.63
CA ILE A 6 3.69 13.23 21.75
C ILE A 6 3.74 11.84 21.09
N GLU A 7 4.44 11.70 19.98
CA GLU A 7 4.57 10.44 19.26
C GLU A 7 5.54 9.50 19.93
N GLU A 8 6.72 9.97 20.31
CA GLU A 8 7.71 9.20 21.08
C GLU A 8 7.14 8.70 22.42
N SER A 9 6.36 9.53 23.08
CA SER A 9 5.68 9.18 24.34
C SER A 9 4.36 8.42 24.13
N LYS A 10 3.98 8.11 22.89
CA LYS A 10 2.70 7.45 22.53
C LYS A 10 1.47 8.17 23.10
N GLY A 11 1.49 9.50 22.99
CA GLY A 11 0.43 10.37 23.52
C GLY A 11 0.45 10.55 25.04
N LYS A 12 1.58 10.30 25.68
CA LYS A 12 1.75 10.49 27.13
C LYS A 12 2.81 11.54 27.41
N ILE A 13 2.64 12.28 28.48
CA ILE A 13 3.68 13.14 29.04
C ILE A 13 4.01 12.62 30.43
N ASP A 14 5.25 12.19 30.60
CA ASP A 14 5.78 11.71 31.87
C ASP A 14 6.36 12.86 32.69
N GLY A 15 6.46 12.66 34.00
CA GLY A 15 7.17 13.58 34.88
C GLY A 15 6.45 14.88 35.19
N ILE A 16 5.14 14.98 34.99
CA ILE A 16 4.39 16.16 35.41
C ILE A 16 4.37 16.20 36.92
N TYR A 17 4.96 17.25 37.49
CA TYR A 17 4.95 17.51 38.91
C TYR A 17 3.65 18.24 39.29
N ARG A 18 2.86 17.64 40.18
CA ARG A 18 1.77 18.31 40.86
C ARG A 18 2.30 18.88 42.13
N ASP A 19 2.63 20.16 42.10
CA ASP A 19 3.06 20.89 43.28
C ASP A 19 1.87 21.24 44.17
N ASP A 20 2.13 21.16 45.49
CA ASP A 20 1.44 21.82 46.60
C ASP A 20 0.04 21.37 47.01
N ASN A 21 -0.46 20.22 46.57
CA ASN A 21 -1.66 19.67 47.17
C ASN A 21 -1.29 18.53 48.16
N PRO A 22 -1.43 18.76 49.50
CA PRO A 22 -1.04 17.77 50.53
C PRO A 22 -1.91 16.50 50.48
N LYS A 23 -2.99 16.48 49.73
CA LYS A 23 -3.85 15.30 49.55
C LYS A 23 -3.39 14.35 48.40
N ILE A 24 -2.35 14.71 47.68
CA ILE A 24 -1.88 13.91 46.55
C ILE A 24 -0.63 13.13 46.96
N THR A 25 -0.78 11.80 47.06
CA THR A 25 0.30 10.89 47.47
C THR A 25 1.34 10.63 46.38
N ARG A 26 1.04 10.86 45.10
CA ARG A 26 1.98 10.74 43.99
C ARG A 26 2.31 12.12 43.43
N LYS A 27 3.53 12.60 43.71
CA LYS A 27 4.04 13.88 43.22
C LYS A 27 4.31 13.92 41.72
N GLN A 28 4.61 12.75 41.11
CA GLN A 28 4.93 12.63 39.70
C GLN A 28 3.89 11.75 39.02
N ILE A 29 3.25 12.27 37.98
CA ILE A 29 2.21 11.57 37.21
C ILE A 29 2.55 11.54 35.73
N THR A 30 2.08 10.50 35.06
CA THR A 30 2.00 10.42 33.60
C THR A 30 0.65 10.92 33.16
N LEU A 31 0.62 11.96 32.33
CA LEU A 31 -0.61 12.47 31.72
C LEU A 31 -0.78 11.86 30.33
N THR A 32 -1.87 11.16 30.11
CA THR A 32 -2.25 10.71 28.77
C THR A 32 -2.97 11.86 28.07
N ILE A 33 -2.37 12.40 27.02
CA ILE A 33 -2.90 13.56 26.29
C ILE A 33 -3.72 13.10 25.11
N PHE A 34 -3.29 12.01 24.46
CA PHE A 34 -3.89 11.47 23.26
C PHE A 34 -3.78 9.95 23.24
N LYS A 35 -4.89 9.26 22.98
CA LYS A 35 -4.93 7.81 22.86
C LYS A 35 -5.30 7.44 21.41
N LYS A 36 -4.36 6.92 20.64
CA LYS A 36 -4.57 6.55 19.22
C LYS A 36 -5.75 5.57 19.05
N ALA A 37 -5.90 4.60 19.92
CA ALA A 37 -6.85 3.49 19.76
C ALA A 37 -8.26 3.74 20.32
N GLU A 38 -8.49 4.83 21.04
CA GLU A 38 -9.78 5.06 21.73
C GLU A 38 -10.71 5.96 20.89
N VAL A 39 -11.19 5.45 19.77
CA VAL A 39 -12.03 6.20 18.84
C VAL A 39 -13.52 6.03 19.10
N ARG A 40 -13.93 5.02 19.88
CA ARG A 40 -15.34 4.75 20.17
C ARG A 40 -15.60 4.73 21.68
N GLY A 41 -16.22 5.81 22.18
CA GLY A 41 -16.63 5.89 23.57
C GLY A 41 -15.50 5.94 24.59
N GLY A 42 -14.28 6.33 24.15
CA GLY A 42 -13.15 6.58 25.04
C GLY A 42 -13.28 7.91 25.78
N ASP A 43 -12.30 8.18 26.65
CA ASP A 43 -12.25 9.39 27.48
C ASP A 43 -11.85 10.66 26.70
N SER A 44 -11.70 10.58 25.37
CA SER A 44 -11.29 11.73 24.56
C SER A 44 -12.44 12.72 24.36
N SER A 45 -12.13 14.01 24.56
CA SER A 45 -13.03 15.11 24.25
C SER A 45 -12.68 15.74 22.89
N TYR A 46 -13.70 16.09 22.13
CA TYR A 46 -13.57 16.65 20.79
C TYR A 46 -14.12 18.07 20.79
N GLN A 47 -13.34 19.02 20.29
CA GLN A 47 -13.72 20.42 20.21
C GLN A 47 -13.46 20.96 18.81
N ILE A 48 -14.24 21.98 18.44
CA ILE A 48 -14.03 22.76 17.23
C ILE A 48 -13.82 24.21 17.68
N ALA A 49 -12.69 24.78 17.31
CA ALA A 49 -12.44 26.19 17.48
C ALA A 49 -12.39 26.90 16.13
N ARG A 50 -12.89 28.09 16.05
CA ARG A 50 -12.87 28.92 14.84
C ARG A 50 -12.27 30.28 15.12
N GLU A 51 -11.69 30.87 14.06
CA GLU A 51 -11.12 32.23 14.11
C GLU A 51 -10.12 32.40 15.27
N ILE A 52 -9.24 31.39 15.46
CA ILE A 52 -8.23 31.45 16.51
C ILE A 52 -7.19 32.50 16.16
N GLN A 53 -7.12 33.55 16.96
CA GLN A 53 -6.07 34.57 16.85
C GLN A 53 -4.87 34.18 17.70
N THR A 54 -3.69 34.31 17.12
CA THR A 54 -2.43 34.02 17.81
C THR A 54 -1.73 35.33 18.25
N SER A 55 -0.77 35.18 19.15
CA SER A 55 0.06 36.30 19.59
C SER A 55 0.86 36.97 18.47
N ASN A 56 1.14 36.24 17.37
CA ASN A 56 1.85 36.73 16.21
C ASN A 56 0.92 37.47 15.21
N GLY A 57 -0.36 37.60 15.52
CA GLY A 57 -1.33 38.30 14.69
C GLY A 57 -1.94 37.44 13.56
N ASN A 58 -1.61 36.17 13.50
CA ASN A 58 -2.22 35.23 12.54
C ASN A 58 -3.61 34.80 13.04
N ARG A 59 -4.49 34.46 12.10
CA ARG A 59 -5.83 33.97 12.37
C ARG A 59 -6.05 32.65 11.61
N PHE A 60 -6.35 31.60 12.36
CA PHE A 60 -6.69 30.26 11.83
C PHE A 60 -8.20 30.14 11.70
N ASP A 61 -8.69 29.69 10.56
CA ASP A 61 -10.12 29.64 10.26
C ASP A 61 -10.85 28.62 11.14
N ILE A 62 -10.48 27.35 11.07
CA ILE A 62 -11.09 26.26 11.84
C ILE A 62 -10.01 25.30 12.31
N VAL A 63 -10.11 24.89 13.57
CA VAL A 63 -9.20 23.91 14.16
C VAL A 63 -10.00 22.84 14.88
N LEU A 64 -9.75 21.57 14.55
CA LEU A 64 -10.28 20.45 15.29
C LEU A 64 -9.30 20.05 16.38
N LEU A 65 -9.81 19.99 17.61
CA LEU A 65 -9.02 19.65 18.78
C LEU A 65 -9.47 18.30 19.35
N ILE A 66 -8.50 17.56 19.82
CA ILE A 66 -8.73 16.34 20.60
C ILE A 66 -8.03 16.54 21.95
N ASN A 67 -8.79 16.48 23.03
CA ASN A 67 -8.33 16.77 24.40
C ASN A 67 -7.66 18.15 24.52
N GLY A 68 -8.17 19.14 23.79
CA GLY A 68 -7.60 20.49 23.76
C GLY A 68 -6.38 20.67 22.88
N LEU A 69 -5.87 19.61 22.21
CA LEU A 69 -4.74 19.72 21.29
C LEU A 69 -5.23 20.03 19.87
N PRO A 70 -4.69 21.05 19.18
CA PRO A 70 -5.05 21.44 17.83
C PRO A 70 -4.41 20.46 16.82
N LEU A 71 -5.08 19.34 16.52
CA LEU A 71 -4.49 18.28 15.71
C LEU A 71 -4.77 18.43 14.23
N ILE A 72 -5.90 19.03 13.85
CA ILE A 72 -6.25 19.24 12.44
C ILE A 72 -6.54 20.73 12.23
N ASN A 73 -5.77 21.34 11.35
CA ASN A 73 -5.96 22.72 10.94
C ASN A 73 -6.66 22.78 9.60
N ILE A 74 -7.77 23.49 9.51
CA ILE A 74 -8.59 23.63 8.31
C ILE A 74 -8.59 25.10 7.89
N GLU A 75 -8.10 25.36 6.70
CA GLU A 75 -8.12 26.68 6.07
C GLU A 75 -9.24 26.72 5.02
N GLN A 76 -10.16 27.65 5.17
CA GLN A 76 -11.28 27.80 4.27
C GLN A 76 -11.02 28.92 3.26
N LYS A 77 -11.28 28.65 2.01
CA LYS A 77 -11.17 29.65 0.93
C LYS A 77 -12.50 29.78 0.18
N ARG A 78 -12.71 30.94 -0.40
CA ARG A 78 -13.82 31.18 -1.33
C ARG A 78 -13.56 30.41 -2.62
N THR A 79 -14.62 30.01 -3.30
CA THR A 79 -14.54 29.22 -4.53
C THR A 79 -13.82 29.95 -5.69
N ASP A 80 -13.75 31.27 -5.64
CA ASP A 80 -13.01 32.11 -6.60
C ASP A 80 -11.49 32.18 -6.33
N LYS A 81 -11.00 31.54 -5.24
CA LYS A 81 -9.60 31.51 -4.87
C LYS A 81 -8.96 30.16 -5.15
N SER A 82 -7.70 30.17 -5.56
CA SER A 82 -6.97 28.94 -5.76
C SER A 82 -6.55 28.32 -4.41
N LEU A 83 -6.41 26.99 -4.38
CA LEU A 83 -5.86 26.31 -3.21
C LEU A 83 -4.39 26.67 -2.96
N ASP A 84 -3.66 27.13 -3.99
CA ASP A 84 -2.27 27.59 -3.85
C ASP A 84 -2.15 28.81 -2.91
N GLU A 85 -3.17 29.68 -2.87
CA GLU A 85 -3.20 30.79 -1.91
C GLU A 85 -3.22 30.27 -0.46
N ALA A 86 -3.94 29.18 -0.19
CA ALA A 86 -3.98 28.56 1.12
C ALA A 86 -2.66 27.89 1.47
N PHE A 87 -2.02 27.23 0.51
CA PHE A 87 -0.69 26.66 0.72
C PHE A 87 0.35 27.74 1.05
N GLY A 88 0.33 28.85 0.32
CA GLY A 88 1.16 30.02 0.62
C GLY A 88 0.90 30.58 2.04
N GLN A 89 -0.35 30.52 2.52
CA GLN A 89 -0.72 30.91 3.87
C GLN A 89 -0.14 29.98 4.93
N PHE A 90 -0.20 28.66 4.74
CA PHE A 90 0.45 27.72 5.64
C PHE A 90 1.96 27.94 5.71
N GLN A 91 2.63 28.14 4.56
CA GLN A 91 4.07 28.45 4.54
C GLN A 91 4.40 29.73 5.30
N ARG A 92 3.57 30.77 5.19
CA ARG A 92 3.74 32.01 5.96
C ARG A 92 3.61 31.74 7.45
N TYR A 93 2.59 31.02 7.91
CA TYR A 93 2.41 30.65 9.32
C TYR A 93 3.59 29.85 9.87
N TYR A 94 4.23 29.01 9.06
CA TYR A 94 5.48 28.37 9.44
C TYR A 94 6.61 29.37 9.69
N ARG A 95 6.81 30.30 8.76
CA ARG A 95 7.84 31.36 8.91
C ARG A 95 7.59 32.24 10.12
N ASP A 96 6.35 32.48 10.46
CA ASP A 96 5.92 33.21 11.65
C ASP A 96 6.05 32.38 12.94
N GLY A 97 6.48 31.13 12.87
CA GLY A 97 6.74 30.27 14.03
C GLY A 97 5.50 29.63 14.64
N GLU A 98 4.33 29.71 14.01
CA GLU A 98 3.07 29.19 14.57
C GLU A 98 3.12 27.68 14.80
N TYR A 99 3.73 26.94 13.89
CA TYR A 99 3.82 25.48 13.97
C TYR A 99 5.05 24.95 14.74
N THR A 100 5.93 25.84 15.20
CA THR A 100 7.15 25.43 15.91
C THR A 100 7.13 25.73 17.40
N ASN A 101 6.65 26.91 17.80
CA ASN A 101 6.76 27.39 19.16
C ASN A 101 5.42 27.79 19.81
N ASN A 102 4.33 27.76 19.06
CA ASN A 102 3.00 28.14 19.49
C ASN A 102 2.05 26.95 19.69
N PHE A 103 0.80 27.25 20.03
CA PHE A 103 -0.28 26.28 20.21
C PHE A 103 -0.45 25.35 19.01
N MET A 104 -0.32 25.86 17.78
CA MET A 104 -0.45 25.09 16.55
C MET A 104 0.72 24.10 16.29
N ALA A 105 1.76 24.09 17.13
CA ALA A 105 2.86 23.12 17.03
C ALA A 105 2.41 21.65 17.22
N PHE A 106 1.20 21.41 17.66
CA PHE A 106 0.60 20.07 17.77
C PHE A 106 -0.17 19.64 16.52
N SER A 107 -0.29 20.51 15.51
CA SER A 107 -0.98 20.17 14.27
C SER A 107 -0.33 18.97 13.57
N GLN A 108 -1.13 17.98 13.24
CA GLN A 108 -0.71 16.72 12.59
C GLN A 108 -1.12 16.69 11.13
N MET A 109 -2.26 17.28 10.82
CA MET A 109 -2.85 17.29 9.49
C MET A 109 -3.38 18.68 9.15
N MET A 110 -3.16 19.08 7.92
CA MET A 110 -3.69 20.29 7.33
C MET A 110 -4.73 19.97 6.28
N VAL A 111 -5.79 20.76 6.27
CA VAL A 111 -6.90 20.63 5.30
C VAL A 111 -7.14 22.00 4.69
N VAL A 112 -7.25 22.06 3.38
CA VAL A 112 -7.70 23.25 2.65
C VAL A 112 -9.02 22.92 1.99
N THR A 113 -10.01 23.78 2.16
CA THR A 113 -11.35 23.53 1.64
C THR A 113 -11.96 24.76 1.00
N THR A 114 -12.66 24.56 -0.09
CA THR A 114 -13.63 25.46 -0.69
C THR A 114 -15.02 24.80 -0.65
N GLU A 115 -16.02 25.39 -1.26
CA GLU A 115 -17.36 24.75 -1.37
C GLU A 115 -17.35 23.49 -2.24
N ILE A 116 -16.42 23.41 -3.20
CA ILE A 116 -16.40 22.40 -4.28
C ILE A 116 -15.12 21.57 -4.32
N GLU A 117 -14.14 21.85 -3.47
CA GLU A 117 -12.89 21.12 -3.45
C GLU A 117 -12.30 21.10 -2.03
N THR A 118 -11.76 19.95 -1.64
CA THR A 118 -11.02 19.78 -0.38
C THR A 118 -9.76 18.99 -0.63
N ARG A 119 -8.66 19.49 -0.07
CA ARG A 119 -7.35 18.81 -0.09
C ARG A 119 -6.83 18.68 1.34
N TYR A 120 -6.05 17.64 1.58
CA TYR A 120 -5.41 17.41 2.87
C TYR A 120 -3.99 16.89 2.71
N PHE A 121 -3.17 17.13 3.72
CA PHE A 121 -1.79 16.68 3.77
C PHE A 121 -1.30 16.60 5.22
N ALA A 122 -0.26 15.80 5.47
CA ALA A 122 0.41 15.78 6.76
C ALA A 122 1.10 17.12 7.01
N THR A 123 1.09 17.59 8.26
CA THR A 123 1.79 18.81 8.65
C THR A 123 3.29 18.66 8.37
N PRO A 124 3.89 19.43 7.43
CA PRO A 124 5.31 19.35 7.13
C PRO A 124 6.14 19.77 8.36
N LYS A 125 7.42 19.44 8.38
CA LYS A 125 8.35 19.78 9.44
C LYS A 125 8.80 21.26 9.38
N SER A 126 8.84 21.79 8.14
CA SER A 126 9.19 23.20 7.87
C SER A 126 8.42 23.74 6.64
N ALA A 127 8.49 25.04 6.42
CA ALA A 127 7.88 25.68 5.26
C ALA A 127 8.47 25.16 3.93
N ASP A 128 9.75 24.81 3.93
CA ASP A 128 10.48 24.39 2.73
C ASP A 128 10.23 22.92 2.38
N GLU A 129 9.73 22.12 3.34
CA GLU A 129 9.34 20.72 3.10
C GLU A 129 7.94 20.57 2.50
N PHE A 130 7.20 21.65 2.32
CA PHE A 130 5.90 21.57 1.67
C PHE A 130 6.05 21.12 0.22
N ASN A 131 5.44 19.98 -0.11
CA ASN A 131 5.49 19.41 -1.45
C ASN A 131 4.06 19.14 -1.96
N PRO A 132 3.63 19.83 -3.02
CA PRO A 132 2.30 19.64 -3.62
C PRO A 132 1.98 18.20 -4.01
N SER A 133 2.98 17.38 -4.32
CA SER A 133 2.79 15.95 -4.66
C SER A 133 2.27 15.10 -3.48
N PHE A 134 2.32 15.62 -2.25
CA PHE A 134 1.76 14.98 -1.05
C PHE A 134 0.47 15.62 -0.57
N VAL A 135 -0.21 16.34 -1.44
CA VAL A 135 -1.51 16.95 -1.18
C VAL A 135 -2.60 16.12 -1.87
N PHE A 136 -3.53 15.57 -1.10
CA PHE A 136 -4.49 14.59 -1.56
C PHE A 136 -5.92 15.11 -1.44
N HIS A 137 -6.81 14.64 -2.29
CA HIS A 137 -8.26 14.75 -2.10
C HIS A 137 -8.77 13.53 -1.31
N TRP A 138 -9.92 13.67 -0.67
CA TRP A 138 -10.62 12.51 -0.10
C TRP A 138 -11.51 11.86 -1.16
N SER A 139 -11.61 10.55 -1.15
CA SER A 139 -12.47 9.78 -2.07
C SER A 139 -13.38 8.83 -1.30
N ASP A 140 -14.35 8.24 -1.99
CA ASP A 140 -15.15 7.14 -1.48
C ASP A 140 -14.42 5.79 -1.64
N LYS A 141 -15.12 4.69 -1.31
CA LYS A 141 -14.56 3.34 -1.39
C LYS A 141 -14.29 2.87 -2.83
N GLU A 142 -14.96 3.47 -3.79
CA GLU A 142 -14.82 3.24 -5.22
C GLU A 142 -13.81 4.22 -5.87
N ASN A 143 -12.96 4.87 -5.05
CA ASN A 143 -11.92 5.84 -5.44
C ASN A 143 -12.46 7.11 -6.14
N LYS A 144 -13.76 7.40 -6.04
CA LYS A 144 -14.33 8.62 -6.63
C LYS A 144 -14.10 9.80 -5.69
N PRO A 145 -13.53 10.93 -6.18
CA PRO A 145 -13.29 12.11 -5.37
C PRO A 145 -14.57 12.66 -4.74
N ILE A 146 -14.50 12.97 -3.45
CA ILE A 146 -15.57 13.63 -2.71
C ILE A 146 -15.25 15.12 -2.65
N ASN A 147 -15.90 15.91 -3.52
CA ASN A 147 -15.61 17.33 -3.67
C ASN A 147 -16.58 18.24 -2.89
N ASN A 148 -17.79 17.76 -2.61
CA ASN A 148 -18.76 18.54 -1.82
C ASN A 148 -18.36 18.61 -0.35
N TRP A 149 -18.27 19.82 0.20
CA TRP A 149 -17.80 20.04 1.57
C TRP A 149 -18.65 19.33 2.65
N GLN A 150 -19.97 19.20 2.46
CA GLN A 150 -20.84 18.51 3.41
C GLN A 150 -20.53 17.01 3.46
N HIS A 151 -20.25 16.41 2.30
CA HIS A 151 -19.82 15.02 2.21
C HIS A 151 -18.41 14.82 2.76
N VAL A 152 -17.49 15.77 2.53
CA VAL A 152 -16.16 15.75 3.14
C VAL A 152 -16.25 15.79 4.66
N ILE A 153 -17.06 16.68 5.23
CA ILE A 153 -17.28 16.69 6.68
C ILE A 153 -17.76 15.33 7.15
N LYS A 154 -18.81 14.79 6.52
CA LYS A 154 -19.44 13.54 6.94
C LYS A 154 -18.51 12.32 6.84
N HIS A 155 -17.71 12.21 5.79
CA HIS A 155 -16.93 11.01 5.49
C HIS A 155 -15.46 11.11 5.90
N PHE A 156 -14.95 12.32 6.16
CA PHE A 156 -13.55 12.55 6.46
C PHE A 156 -13.30 13.29 7.78
N LEU A 157 -14.03 14.37 8.06
CA LEU A 157 -13.76 15.22 9.22
C LEU A 157 -14.63 14.91 10.45
N MET A 158 -15.63 14.04 10.34
CA MET A 158 -16.37 13.56 11.51
C MET A 158 -15.61 12.46 12.25
N ILE A 159 -15.90 12.34 13.55
CA ILE A 159 -15.47 11.21 14.36
C ILE A 159 -16.26 9.96 13.94
N PRO A 160 -15.63 8.81 13.73
CA PRO A 160 -14.26 8.45 14.14
C PRO A 160 -13.16 8.79 13.13
N MET A 161 -13.46 9.09 11.87
CA MET A 161 -12.46 9.19 10.81
C MET A 161 -11.40 10.27 11.10
N ALA A 162 -11.79 11.47 11.50
CA ALA A 162 -10.84 12.55 11.80
C ALA A 162 -9.83 12.15 12.90
N HIS A 163 -10.27 11.42 13.91
CA HIS A 163 -9.37 10.89 14.93
C HIS A 163 -8.44 9.83 14.37
N GLN A 164 -8.98 8.89 13.57
CA GLN A 164 -8.19 7.83 12.94
C GLN A 164 -7.13 8.40 11.98
N MET A 165 -7.45 9.47 11.25
CA MET A 165 -6.49 10.10 10.35
C MET A 165 -5.24 10.58 11.09
N VAL A 166 -5.38 11.21 12.24
CA VAL A 166 -4.23 11.70 13.03
C VAL A 166 -3.66 10.67 14.02
N GLY A 167 -4.43 9.67 14.38
CA GLY A 167 -4.01 8.61 15.30
C GLY A 167 -3.47 7.36 14.61
N ASP A 168 -4.22 6.86 13.65
CA ASP A 168 -4.00 5.56 13.04
C ASP A 168 -3.34 5.66 11.65
N TYR A 169 -3.75 6.64 10.84
CA TYR A 169 -3.36 6.74 9.43
C TYR A 169 -2.24 7.75 9.15
N LEU A 170 -1.64 8.30 10.20
CA LEU A 170 -0.40 9.04 10.09
C LEU A 170 0.79 8.07 10.17
N VAL A 171 1.82 8.31 9.37
CA VAL A 171 3.07 7.54 9.35
C VAL A 171 4.24 8.50 9.49
N ILE A 172 5.14 8.18 10.39
CA ILE A 172 6.43 8.87 10.49
C ILE A 172 7.45 8.00 9.80
N ASP A 173 8.05 8.53 8.75
CA ASP A 173 9.20 7.90 8.11
C ASP A 173 10.47 8.42 8.78
N GLU A 174 11.08 7.60 9.60
CA GLU A 174 12.36 7.86 10.22
C GLU A 174 13.50 7.42 9.28
N ALA A 175 13.44 7.85 8.02
CA ALA A 175 14.52 7.60 7.08
C ALA A 175 15.87 7.98 7.68
N LYS A 176 16.89 7.24 7.34
CA LYS A 176 18.30 7.15 7.75
C LYS A 176 18.93 8.31 8.54
N ASP A 177 18.37 9.52 8.51
CA ASP A 177 18.85 10.71 9.21
C ASP A 177 17.66 11.47 9.82
N GLU A 178 17.81 12.01 11.03
CA GLU A 178 16.80 12.87 11.67
C GLU A 178 16.38 14.05 10.79
N GLU A 179 17.28 14.53 9.92
CA GLU A 179 17.02 15.62 8.97
C GLU A 179 16.03 15.21 7.89
N ASN A 180 15.97 13.93 7.51
CA ASN A 180 15.08 13.39 6.47
C ASN A 180 13.79 12.76 6.99
N ARG A 181 13.50 12.89 8.29
CA ARG A 181 12.25 12.42 8.88
C ARG A 181 11.05 13.12 8.25
N ARG A 182 10.09 12.35 7.76
CA ARG A 182 8.89 12.86 7.10
C ARG A 182 7.64 12.39 7.79
N HIS A 183 6.67 13.31 7.93
CA HIS A 183 5.30 12.98 8.29
C HIS A 183 4.53 12.69 7.01
N MET A 184 3.85 11.56 6.97
CA MET A 184 3.01 11.13 5.85
C MET A 184 1.63 10.80 6.39
N VAL A 185 0.61 11.14 5.64
CA VAL A 185 -0.77 10.73 5.89
C VAL A 185 -1.21 9.76 4.80
N MET A 186 -1.92 8.70 5.18
CA MET A 186 -2.42 7.73 4.22
C MET A 186 -3.43 8.35 3.26
N ARG A 187 -3.39 7.89 2.02
CA ARG A 187 -4.35 8.26 0.97
C ARG A 187 -5.66 7.47 1.15
N PRO A 188 -6.80 7.96 0.62
CA PRO A 188 -8.10 7.32 0.84
C PRO A 188 -8.12 5.83 0.49
N TYR A 189 -7.63 5.47 -0.71
CA TYR A 189 -7.59 4.07 -1.14
C TYR A 189 -6.74 3.17 -0.23
N GLN A 190 -5.68 3.72 0.38
CA GLN A 190 -4.87 2.99 1.36
C GLN A 190 -5.65 2.74 2.66
N VAL A 191 -6.40 3.75 3.11
CA VAL A 191 -7.27 3.64 4.28
C VAL A 191 -8.37 2.61 4.05
N TYR A 192 -9.05 2.66 2.90
CA TYR A 192 -10.12 1.71 2.59
C TYR A 192 -9.61 0.28 2.39
N ALA A 193 -8.44 0.10 1.78
CA ALA A 193 -7.81 -1.21 1.68
C ALA A 193 -7.51 -1.81 3.06
N LEU A 194 -6.98 -1.00 3.97
CA LEU A 194 -6.72 -1.43 5.34
C LEU A 194 -8.01 -1.79 6.07
N GLN A 195 -9.05 -0.95 5.98
CA GLN A 195 -10.35 -1.21 6.58
C GLN A 195 -11.02 -2.47 6.02
N ALA A 196 -10.88 -2.73 4.71
CA ALA A 196 -11.42 -3.93 4.09
C ALA A 196 -10.72 -5.20 4.61
N ILE A 197 -9.39 -5.15 4.76
CA ILE A 197 -8.64 -6.26 5.37
C ILE A 197 -9.03 -6.47 6.83
N GLU A 198 -9.19 -5.40 7.62
CA GLU A 198 -9.68 -5.53 9.00
C GLU A 198 -11.09 -6.13 9.05
N GLY A 199 -11.99 -5.66 8.16
CA GLY A 199 -13.33 -6.20 8.03
C GLY A 199 -13.29 -7.71 7.80
N ALA A 200 -12.50 -8.16 6.84
CA ALA A 200 -12.31 -9.57 6.51
C ALA A 200 -11.63 -10.37 7.65
N ALA A 201 -10.61 -9.79 8.29
CA ALA A 201 -9.85 -10.45 9.36
C ALA A 201 -10.66 -10.69 10.63
N PHE A 202 -11.62 -9.82 10.92
CA PHE A 202 -12.49 -9.91 12.10
C PHE A 202 -13.94 -10.30 11.78
N GLY A 203 -14.28 -10.51 10.50
CA GLY A 203 -15.64 -10.83 10.06
C GLY A 203 -16.61 -9.64 10.14
N TRP A 204 -16.11 -8.39 10.19
CA TRP A 204 -16.96 -7.20 10.26
C TRP A 204 -17.55 -6.77 8.92
N ASP A 205 -16.93 -7.21 7.83
CA ASP A 205 -17.40 -6.98 6.46
C ASP A 205 -18.70 -7.74 6.17
N ASN A 206 -18.85 -8.90 6.78
CA ASN A 206 -20.05 -9.71 6.68
C ASN A 206 -20.26 -10.52 7.98
N PRO A 207 -21.21 -10.11 8.86
CA PRO A 207 -21.47 -10.79 10.13
C PRO A 207 -21.84 -12.27 10.00
N ASP A 208 -22.33 -12.70 8.83
CA ASP A 208 -22.73 -14.10 8.56
C ASP A 208 -21.55 -14.96 8.08
N LYS A 209 -20.39 -14.36 7.85
CA LYS A 209 -19.17 -15.06 7.41
C LYS A 209 -18.13 -15.13 8.52
N LEU A 210 -17.42 -16.24 8.52
CA LEU A 210 -16.20 -16.38 9.33
C LEU A 210 -15.08 -15.47 8.77
N PRO A 211 -14.10 -15.07 9.61
CA PRO A 211 -12.90 -14.40 9.15
C PRO A 211 -12.26 -15.11 7.94
N HIS A 212 -11.86 -14.36 6.95
CA HIS A 212 -11.35 -14.91 5.69
C HIS A 212 -10.15 -14.12 5.14
N GLY A 213 -9.37 -14.75 4.27
CA GLY A 213 -8.31 -14.11 3.50
C GLY A 213 -8.84 -13.30 2.32
N GLY A 214 -7.94 -12.73 1.55
CA GLY A 214 -8.25 -11.98 0.34
C GLY A 214 -7.03 -11.31 -0.27
N PHE A 215 -7.24 -10.48 -1.28
CA PHE A 215 -6.15 -9.72 -1.86
C PHE A 215 -6.52 -8.26 -2.15
N VAL A 216 -5.49 -7.42 -2.21
CA VAL A 216 -5.57 -6.00 -2.58
C VAL A 216 -4.84 -5.81 -3.91
N TRP A 217 -5.55 -5.25 -4.88
CA TRP A 217 -5.00 -4.86 -6.15
C TRP A 217 -4.66 -3.38 -6.15
N HIS A 218 -3.41 -3.05 -5.86
CA HIS A 218 -2.90 -1.69 -5.93
C HIS A 218 -1.74 -1.62 -6.93
N THR A 219 -1.82 -0.70 -7.88
CA THR A 219 -0.79 -0.53 -8.92
C THR A 219 0.59 -0.23 -8.34
N THR A 220 1.63 -0.45 -9.12
CA THR A 220 3.01 -0.08 -8.74
C THR A 220 3.10 1.44 -8.55
N GLY A 221 3.88 1.88 -7.56
CA GLY A 221 3.99 3.30 -7.21
C GLY A 221 2.89 3.85 -6.29
N SER A 222 1.83 3.08 -6.01
CA SER A 222 0.71 3.51 -5.13
C SER A 222 1.04 3.55 -3.63
N GLY A 223 2.26 3.22 -3.22
CA GLY A 223 2.63 3.17 -1.79
C GLY A 223 2.18 1.90 -1.07
N LYS A 224 2.15 0.75 -1.75
CA LYS A 224 1.82 -0.56 -1.16
C LYS A 224 2.57 -0.86 0.13
N THR A 225 3.84 -0.46 0.24
CA THR A 225 4.67 -0.68 1.43
C THR A 225 4.08 -0.03 2.68
N ILE A 226 3.58 1.21 2.58
CA ILE A 226 2.93 1.91 3.70
C ILE A 226 1.60 1.22 4.04
N THR A 227 0.80 0.88 3.03
CA THR A 227 -0.48 0.21 3.23
C THR A 227 -0.30 -1.14 3.93
N SER A 228 0.63 -1.96 3.44
CA SER A 228 0.91 -3.28 3.99
C SER A 228 1.54 -3.21 5.39
N PHE A 229 2.42 -2.22 5.65
CA PHE A 229 2.95 -1.98 6.99
C PHE A 229 1.84 -1.61 7.98
N LYS A 230 1.00 -0.62 7.65
CA LYS A 230 -0.12 -0.22 8.53
C LYS A 230 -1.10 -1.37 8.74
N THR A 231 -1.38 -2.18 7.71
CA THR A 231 -2.18 -3.41 7.85
C THR A 231 -1.52 -4.37 8.84
N ALA A 232 -0.21 -4.62 8.71
CA ALA A 232 0.52 -5.48 9.63
C ALA A 232 0.50 -4.94 11.07
N LEU A 233 0.70 -3.64 11.24
CA LEU A 233 0.64 -2.97 12.54
C LEU A 233 -0.72 -3.15 13.21
N PHE A 234 -1.80 -2.86 12.50
CA PHE A 234 -3.15 -2.97 13.03
C PHE A 234 -3.49 -4.40 13.44
N LEU A 235 -3.21 -5.36 12.58
CA LEU A 235 -3.50 -6.76 12.87
C LEU A 235 -2.61 -7.32 13.99
N SER A 236 -1.41 -6.79 14.19
CA SER A 236 -0.50 -7.20 15.28
C SER A 236 -0.83 -6.58 16.62
N THR A 237 -1.46 -5.41 16.66
CA THR A 237 -1.78 -4.68 17.88
C THR A 237 -3.20 -4.92 18.37
N ARG A 238 -4.11 -5.31 17.47
CA ARG A 238 -5.49 -5.68 17.84
C ARG A 238 -5.55 -7.15 18.25
N ALA A 239 -6.30 -7.42 19.30
CA ALA A 239 -6.37 -8.75 19.91
C ALA A 239 -6.86 -9.83 18.93
N GLY A 240 -6.27 -11.00 18.97
CA GLY A 240 -6.74 -12.18 18.28
C GLY A 240 -5.72 -12.93 17.45
N PHE A 241 -4.55 -12.33 17.17
CA PHE A 241 -3.47 -12.99 16.42
C PHE A 241 -2.20 -13.08 17.24
N ASP A 242 -1.50 -14.22 17.10
CA ASP A 242 -0.23 -14.45 17.80
C ASP A 242 0.89 -13.61 17.14
N LYS A 243 0.93 -13.56 15.80
CA LYS A 243 1.87 -12.75 15.03
C LYS A 243 1.33 -12.39 13.66
N VAL A 244 1.87 -11.34 13.11
CA VAL A 244 1.76 -11.01 11.67
C VAL A 244 3.08 -11.38 11.00
N ILE A 245 3.00 -12.15 9.92
CA ILE A 245 4.15 -12.61 9.13
C ILE A 245 4.10 -11.91 7.79
N PHE A 246 5.08 -11.07 7.53
CA PHE A 246 5.21 -10.37 6.27
C PHE A 246 6.16 -11.14 5.34
N LEU A 247 5.64 -11.61 4.21
CA LEU A 247 6.38 -12.40 3.24
C LEU A 247 6.79 -11.58 2.04
N VAL A 248 8.08 -11.56 1.75
CA VAL A 248 8.67 -10.96 0.56
C VAL A 248 9.26 -12.04 -0.35
N ASP A 249 9.33 -11.77 -1.65
CA ASP A 249 9.81 -12.75 -2.64
C ASP A 249 11.34 -12.91 -2.62
N ARG A 250 12.08 -11.80 -2.62
CA ARG A 250 13.53 -11.79 -2.80
C ARG A 250 14.28 -11.29 -1.56
N ARG A 251 15.53 -11.78 -1.36
CA ARG A 251 16.40 -11.36 -0.25
C ARG A 251 16.69 -9.86 -0.24
N GLU A 252 16.85 -9.24 -1.41
CA GLU A 252 17.10 -7.80 -1.53
C GLU A 252 15.89 -6.97 -1.11
N LEU A 253 14.67 -7.43 -1.49
CA LEU A 253 13.42 -6.83 -1.03
C LEU A 253 13.20 -7.06 0.47
N ASP A 254 13.64 -8.22 1.02
CA ASP A 254 13.59 -8.51 2.46
C ASP A 254 14.32 -7.43 3.28
N ASN A 255 15.54 -7.09 2.90
CA ASN A 255 16.32 -6.07 3.61
C ASN A 255 15.68 -4.68 3.51
N ARG A 256 15.29 -4.23 2.31
CA ARG A 256 14.68 -2.92 2.08
C ARG A 256 13.33 -2.79 2.76
N THR A 257 12.49 -3.80 2.65
CA THR A 257 11.18 -3.84 3.32
C THR A 257 11.34 -3.86 4.83
N SER A 258 12.30 -4.62 5.35
CA SER A 258 12.61 -4.66 6.77
C SER A 258 13.10 -3.32 7.30
N GLU A 259 13.97 -2.62 6.58
CA GLU A 259 14.45 -1.29 6.93
C GLU A 259 13.30 -0.28 6.97
N ASN A 260 12.46 -0.26 5.93
CA ASN A 260 11.29 0.60 5.87
C ASN A 260 10.31 0.29 7.03
N PHE A 261 10.03 -0.98 7.30
CA PHE A 261 9.13 -1.35 8.40
C PHE A 261 9.69 -0.97 9.77
N LYS A 262 11.00 -1.08 9.98
CA LYS A 262 11.65 -0.62 11.22
C LYS A 262 11.58 0.90 11.34
N ALA A 263 11.79 1.63 10.26
CA ALA A 263 11.66 3.07 10.23
C ALA A 263 10.24 3.52 10.57
N TYR A 264 9.23 2.90 9.99
CA TYR A 264 7.82 3.21 10.29
C TYR A 264 7.37 2.75 11.67
N ALA A 265 8.00 1.71 12.23
CA ALA A 265 7.67 1.18 13.56
C ALA A 265 8.41 1.90 14.70
N ALA A 266 9.33 2.81 14.41
CA ALA A 266 10.18 3.46 15.42
C ALA A 266 9.38 4.08 16.57
N TYR A 267 8.21 4.64 16.26
CA TYR A 267 7.29 5.26 17.22
C TYR A 267 6.05 4.42 17.55
N GLU A 268 5.98 3.19 17.06
CA GLU A 268 4.83 2.31 17.28
C GLU A 268 5.12 1.28 18.39
N ALA A 269 4.08 0.82 19.07
CA ALA A 269 4.21 -0.18 20.15
C ALA A 269 4.36 -1.60 19.62
N VAL A 270 5.12 -1.79 18.53
CA VAL A 270 5.29 -3.07 17.85
C VAL A 270 6.77 -3.37 17.63
N SER A 271 7.16 -4.64 17.70
CA SER A 271 8.49 -5.08 17.29
C SER A 271 8.45 -5.55 15.83
N VAL A 272 9.44 -5.15 15.04
CA VAL A 272 9.66 -5.67 13.70
C VAL A 272 10.93 -6.52 13.73
N ASP A 273 10.75 -7.82 13.64
CA ASP A 273 11.83 -8.79 13.69
C ASP A 273 12.17 -9.30 12.28
N THR A 274 13.46 -9.44 12.00
CA THR A 274 13.94 -9.98 10.73
C THR A 274 14.78 -11.22 10.97
N THR A 275 14.64 -12.20 10.10
CA THR A 275 15.32 -13.49 10.28
C THR A 275 16.41 -13.71 9.24
N LYS A 276 17.63 -13.94 9.69
CA LYS A 276 18.75 -14.33 8.82
C LYS A 276 18.83 -15.84 8.60
N ARG A 277 18.33 -16.65 9.54
CA ARG A 277 18.44 -18.15 9.51
C ARG A 277 17.11 -18.79 9.87
N THR A 278 16.82 -19.97 9.30
CA THR A 278 15.56 -20.69 9.45
C THR A 278 15.25 -21.07 10.91
N TYR A 279 16.24 -21.51 11.69
CA TYR A 279 16.02 -21.87 13.10
C TYR A 279 15.63 -20.66 13.97
N LEU A 280 16.16 -19.45 13.66
CA LEU A 280 15.76 -18.22 14.34
C LEU A 280 14.31 -17.85 14.01
N LEU A 281 13.86 -18.14 12.77
CA LEU A 281 12.47 -17.94 12.39
C LEU A 281 11.53 -18.77 13.25
N LYS A 282 11.81 -20.08 13.43
CA LYS A 282 11.04 -20.96 14.32
C LYS A 282 10.97 -20.40 15.74
N GLN A 283 12.10 -19.97 16.28
CA GLN A 283 12.17 -19.40 17.63
C GLN A 283 11.33 -18.12 17.74
N GLN A 284 11.42 -17.20 16.78
CA GLN A 284 10.64 -15.96 16.76
C GLN A 284 9.14 -16.22 16.64
N LEU A 285 8.71 -17.16 15.78
CA LEU A 285 7.32 -17.54 15.64
C LEU A 285 6.75 -18.19 16.90
N ASN A 286 7.59 -18.83 17.72
CA ASN A 286 7.18 -19.43 18.97
C ASN A 286 7.14 -18.49 20.18
N THR A 287 7.72 -17.28 20.07
CA THR A 287 7.66 -16.32 21.19
C THR A 287 6.23 -15.89 21.48
N VAL A 288 5.92 -15.65 22.76
CA VAL A 288 4.57 -15.24 23.21
C VAL A 288 4.27 -13.78 22.85
N LYS A 289 5.29 -12.96 22.63
CA LYS A 289 5.12 -11.54 22.33
C LYS A 289 4.54 -11.33 20.93
N SER A 290 3.43 -10.62 20.80
CA SER A 290 2.90 -10.17 19.52
C SER A 290 3.91 -9.29 18.77
N GLY A 291 3.79 -9.19 17.47
CA GLY A 291 4.67 -8.37 16.65
C GLY A 291 4.63 -8.76 15.16
N ILE A 292 5.47 -8.10 14.38
CA ILE A 292 5.61 -8.34 12.95
C ILE A 292 6.92 -9.07 12.70
N VAL A 293 6.86 -10.17 11.96
CA VAL A 293 8.04 -10.92 11.51
C VAL A 293 8.15 -10.78 10.00
N VAL A 294 9.23 -10.18 9.52
CA VAL A 294 9.52 -10.05 8.07
C VAL A 294 10.47 -11.18 7.66
N THR A 295 10.06 -11.95 6.66
CA THR A 295 10.86 -13.06 6.15
C THR A 295 10.54 -13.33 4.67
N THR A 296 11.35 -14.16 4.00
CA THR A 296 11.08 -14.54 2.62
C THR A 296 10.19 -15.77 2.55
N THR A 297 9.38 -15.87 1.48
CA THR A 297 8.57 -17.06 1.19
C THR A 297 9.43 -18.33 1.16
N PHE A 298 10.66 -18.23 0.62
CA PHE A 298 11.60 -19.35 0.58
C PHE A 298 12.00 -19.85 1.96
N LYS A 299 12.37 -18.93 2.89
CA LYS A 299 12.78 -19.32 4.26
C LYS A 299 11.61 -19.96 5.02
N LEU A 300 10.41 -19.37 4.90
CA LEU A 300 9.24 -19.94 5.56
C LEU A 300 8.87 -21.31 4.99
N ASN A 301 8.92 -21.48 3.67
CA ASN A 301 8.67 -22.79 3.03
C ASN A 301 9.70 -23.86 3.46
N SER A 302 10.98 -23.46 3.61
CA SER A 302 12.01 -24.37 4.12
C SER A 302 11.74 -24.77 5.57
N LEU A 303 11.32 -23.84 6.41
CA LEU A 303 10.92 -24.14 7.78
C LEU A 303 9.72 -25.09 7.84
N VAL A 304 8.69 -24.83 7.02
CA VAL A 304 7.48 -25.68 6.99
C VAL A 304 7.84 -27.10 6.59
N LYS A 305 8.67 -27.31 5.57
CA LYS A 305 9.14 -28.64 5.19
C LYS A 305 9.87 -29.35 6.31
N GLU A 306 10.77 -28.66 7.00
CA GLU A 306 11.48 -29.21 8.20
C GLU A 306 10.50 -29.61 9.31
N LEU A 307 9.45 -28.81 9.54
CA LEU A 307 8.42 -29.12 10.53
C LEU A 307 7.57 -30.33 10.12
N GLU A 308 7.20 -30.45 8.86
CA GLU A 308 6.44 -31.58 8.31
C GLU A 308 7.27 -32.88 8.39
N GLU A 309 8.54 -32.84 7.99
CA GLU A 309 9.47 -33.98 8.08
C GLU A 309 9.64 -34.47 9.53
N ASN A 310 9.65 -33.55 10.49
CA ASN A 310 9.77 -33.88 11.91
C ASN A 310 8.42 -34.13 12.60
N HIS A 311 7.31 -34.15 11.88
CA HIS A 311 5.95 -34.24 12.42
C HIS A 311 5.65 -33.21 13.52
N ASP A 312 6.25 -32.01 13.41
CA ASP A 312 6.11 -30.92 14.37
C ASP A 312 4.95 -30.01 13.97
N SER A 313 3.87 -30.06 14.73
CA SER A 313 2.68 -29.20 14.56
C SER A 313 2.65 -27.97 15.47
N SER A 314 3.74 -27.67 16.18
CA SER A 314 3.79 -26.60 17.21
C SER A 314 3.39 -25.22 16.72
N LEU A 315 3.58 -24.91 15.42
CA LEU A 315 3.18 -23.67 14.81
C LEU A 315 1.82 -23.74 14.11
N ALA A 316 1.33 -24.94 13.78
CA ALA A 316 0.10 -25.11 12.99
C ALA A 316 -1.16 -24.66 13.74
N ASP A 317 -1.16 -24.74 15.08
CA ASP A 317 -2.29 -24.35 15.94
C ASP A 317 -2.30 -22.86 16.30
N LYS A 318 -1.24 -22.13 15.97
CA LYS A 318 -1.15 -20.69 16.23
C LYS A 318 -2.00 -19.88 15.23
N LYS A 319 -2.45 -18.72 15.70
CA LYS A 319 -3.25 -17.77 14.89
C LYS A 319 -2.33 -16.74 14.24
N PHE A 320 -1.87 -17.03 13.03
CA PHE A 320 -1.06 -16.10 12.26
C PHE A 320 -1.85 -15.37 11.19
N VAL A 321 -1.41 -14.15 10.90
CA VAL A 321 -1.80 -13.45 9.68
C VAL A 321 -0.59 -13.33 8.78
N PHE A 322 -0.75 -13.79 7.55
CA PHE A 322 0.27 -13.66 6.51
C PHE A 322 -0.08 -12.51 5.58
N ILE A 323 0.85 -11.58 5.41
CA ILE A 323 0.78 -10.51 4.42
C ILE A 323 1.84 -10.81 3.37
N ILE A 324 1.43 -10.95 2.12
CA ILE A 324 2.27 -11.39 1.01
C ILE A 324 2.39 -10.25 0.00
N ASP A 325 3.60 -9.72 -0.16
CA ASP A 325 3.89 -8.74 -1.20
C ASP A 325 4.19 -9.41 -2.53
N GLU A 326 3.87 -8.72 -3.64
CA GLU A 326 4.00 -9.24 -5.01
C GLU A 326 3.35 -10.61 -5.21
N ALA A 327 2.11 -10.73 -4.77
CA ALA A 327 1.35 -11.98 -4.67
C ALA A 327 1.11 -12.73 -6.01
N HIS A 328 1.41 -12.09 -7.15
CA HIS A 328 1.23 -12.65 -8.50
C HIS A 328 2.37 -13.56 -8.99
N ARG A 329 3.52 -13.61 -8.29
CA ARG A 329 4.70 -14.34 -8.80
C ARG A 329 4.50 -15.84 -8.85
N THR A 330 4.81 -16.44 -9.99
CA THR A 330 4.58 -17.87 -10.30
C THR A 330 5.30 -18.85 -9.37
N THR A 331 6.49 -18.50 -8.88
CA THR A 331 7.25 -19.31 -7.91
C THR A 331 6.58 -19.37 -6.55
N MET A 332 5.76 -18.39 -6.22
CA MET A 332 4.98 -18.36 -4.97
C MET A 332 3.89 -19.43 -4.93
N GLY A 333 3.27 -19.80 -6.07
CA GLY A 333 2.14 -20.73 -6.08
C GLY A 333 2.43 -22.07 -5.44
N GLN A 334 3.61 -22.67 -5.66
CA GLN A 334 4.00 -23.97 -5.08
C GLN A 334 4.35 -23.85 -3.60
N MET A 335 5.22 -22.89 -3.27
CA MET A 335 5.66 -22.64 -1.89
C MET A 335 4.50 -22.18 -1.02
N MET A 336 3.64 -21.32 -1.56
CA MET A 336 2.43 -20.89 -0.86
C MET A 336 1.44 -22.02 -0.62
N GLY A 337 1.31 -22.97 -1.54
CA GLY A 337 0.50 -24.18 -1.33
C GLY A 337 0.95 -24.95 -0.09
N THR A 338 2.26 -25.25 0.03
CA THR A 338 2.84 -25.92 1.19
C THR A 338 2.62 -25.11 2.48
N ILE A 339 2.92 -23.81 2.46
CA ILE A 339 2.72 -22.92 3.61
C ILE A 339 1.26 -22.91 4.03
N LYS A 340 0.34 -22.69 3.09
CA LYS A 340 -1.10 -22.64 3.39
C LYS A 340 -1.64 -23.95 3.94
N ASN A 341 -1.19 -25.08 3.42
CA ASN A 341 -1.60 -26.40 3.93
C ASN A 341 -1.17 -26.62 5.37
N TYR A 342 0.05 -26.22 5.72
CA TYR A 342 0.53 -26.34 7.10
C TYR A 342 -0.23 -25.44 8.07
N PHE A 343 -0.51 -24.17 7.68
CA PHE A 343 -1.16 -23.17 8.53
C PHE A 343 -2.69 -23.05 8.33
N LYS A 344 -3.32 -23.92 7.56
CA LYS A 344 -4.75 -23.79 7.12
C LYS A 344 -5.77 -23.68 8.26
N LYS A 345 -5.45 -24.16 9.46
CA LYS A 345 -6.43 -24.32 10.54
C LYS A 345 -6.84 -22.99 11.17
N ASN A 346 -5.88 -22.10 11.44
CA ASN A 346 -6.12 -20.91 12.26
C ASN A 346 -5.52 -19.63 11.67
N SER A 347 -5.01 -19.66 10.44
CA SER A 347 -4.29 -18.51 9.87
C SER A 347 -5.01 -17.88 8.69
N LEU A 348 -4.82 -16.58 8.50
CA LEU A 348 -5.37 -15.80 7.40
C LEU A 348 -4.26 -15.32 6.46
N PHE A 349 -4.58 -15.18 5.18
CA PHE A 349 -3.62 -14.85 4.12
C PHE A 349 -4.13 -13.68 3.29
N TYR A 350 -3.35 -12.59 3.23
CA TYR A 350 -3.65 -11.39 2.47
C TYR A 350 -2.56 -11.12 1.45
N GLY A 351 -2.94 -11.07 0.16
CA GLY A 351 -2.03 -10.76 -0.94
C GLY A 351 -2.09 -9.29 -1.32
N PHE A 352 -0.92 -8.66 -1.54
CA PHE A 352 -0.80 -7.35 -2.17
C PHE A 352 -0.15 -7.52 -3.53
N THR A 353 -0.75 -6.97 -4.58
CA THR A 353 -0.21 -7.07 -5.94
C THR A 353 -0.61 -5.89 -6.81
N GLY A 354 0.27 -5.50 -7.75
CA GLY A 354 -0.06 -4.54 -8.81
C GLY A 354 -0.61 -5.19 -10.07
N THR A 355 -0.41 -6.50 -10.22
CA THR A 355 -0.76 -7.27 -11.43
C THR A 355 -1.40 -8.60 -11.03
N PRO A 356 -2.65 -8.60 -10.55
CA PRO A 356 -3.34 -9.84 -10.18
C PRO A 356 -3.56 -10.74 -11.39
N LEU A 357 -3.63 -12.04 -11.13
CA LEU A 357 -3.95 -13.06 -12.12
C LEU A 357 -5.45 -13.34 -12.06
N PHE A 358 -6.15 -13.05 -13.14
CA PHE A 358 -7.55 -13.35 -13.38
C PHE A 358 -7.70 -14.54 -14.34
N ASP A 359 -8.93 -14.92 -14.68
CA ASP A 359 -9.16 -16.04 -15.60
C ASP A 359 -8.65 -15.73 -17.04
N GLU A 360 -8.62 -14.46 -17.43
CA GLU A 360 -8.14 -14.01 -18.75
C GLU A 360 -6.61 -14.09 -18.89
N ASN A 361 -5.88 -13.88 -17.81
CA ASN A 361 -4.41 -13.85 -17.80
C ASN A 361 -3.79 -14.91 -16.86
N HIS A 362 -4.52 -15.99 -16.61
CA HIS A 362 -4.11 -17.05 -15.70
C HIS A 362 -2.83 -17.76 -16.15
N ILE A 363 -2.09 -18.28 -15.19
CA ILE A 363 -0.91 -19.14 -15.45
C ILE A 363 -1.30 -20.61 -15.50
N LYS A 364 -0.40 -21.47 -15.97
CA LYS A 364 -0.51 -22.93 -15.79
C LYS A 364 -0.49 -23.23 -14.30
N GLY A 365 -1.68 -23.33 -13.70
CA GLY A 365 -1.86 -23.57 -12.29
C GLY A 365 -1.53 -25.02 -11.88
N LYS A 366 -1.60 -25.28 -10.58
CA LYS A 366 -1.51 -26.63 -10.02
C LYS A 366 -2.81 -27.05 -9.37
N ILE A 367 -3.05 -28.33 -9.41
CA ILE A 367 -4.19 -28.93 -8.73
C ILE A 367 -3.87 -29.02 -7.23
N ASN A 368 -4.75 -28.51 -6.37
CA ASN A 368 -4.64 -28.64 -4.92
C ASN A 368 -5.15 -30.02 -4.44
N GLU A 369 -5.07 -30.25 -3.12
CA GLU A 369 -5.57 -31.51 -2.50
C GLU A 369 -7.07 -31.78 -2.73
N LYS A 370 -7.85 -30.73 -3.06
CA LYS A 370 -9.29 -30.83 -3.40
C LYS A 370 -9.56 -31.04 -4.88
N SER A 371 -8.53 -31.29 -5.68
CA SER A 371 -8.60 -31.39 -7.15
C SER A 371 -9.02 -30.10 -7.85
N GLU A 372 -8.83 -28.95 -7.23
CA GLU A 372 -9.11 -27.63 -7.80
C GLU A 372 -7.83 -27.02 -8.40
N LEU A 373 -7.94 -26.44 -9.58
CA LEU A 373 -6.85 -25.77 -10.27
C LEU A 373 -6.65 -24.37 -9.67
N ILE A 374 -5.53 -24.15 -8.97
CA ILE A 374 -5.13 -22.83 -8.46
C ILE A 374 -4.27 -22.15 -9.54
N ASN A 375 -4.86 -21.20 -10.24
CA ASN A 375 -4.24 -20.49 -11.35
C ASN A 375 -4.54 -18.98 -11.37
N THR A 376 -5.34 -18.48 -10.43
CA THR A 376 -5.67 -17.05 -10.27
C THR A 376 -5.35 -16.55 -8.86
N THR A 377 -5.25 -15.24 -8.71
CA THR A 377 -4.99 -14.60 -7.41
C THR A 377 -6.14 -14.86 -6.42
N GLU A 378 -7.37 -14.83 -6.90
CA GLU A 378 -8.57 -15.10 -6.08
C GLU A 378 -8.59 -16.54 -5.56
N LYS A 379 -8.31 -17.51 -6.39
CA LYS A 379 -8.23 -18.93 -5.95
C LYS A 379 -7.11 -19.16 -4.93
N LEU A 380 -6.05 -18.34 -4.99
CA LEU A 380 -4.94 -18.45 -4.05
C LEU A 380 -5.24 -17.74 -2.71
N PHE A 381 -5.81 -16.56 -2.70
CA PHE A 381 -5.94 -15.73 -1.50
C PHE A 381 -7.37 -15.57 -1.00
N GLY A 382 -8.36 -15.71 -1.85
CA GLY A 382 -9.76 -15.36 -1.60
C GLY A 382 -10.18 -14.12 -2.37
N PRO A 383 -11.32 -13.50 -2.05
CA PRO A 383 -11.89 -12.41 -2.82
C PRO A 383 -10.98 -11.18 -2.87
N MET A 384 -11.15 -10.36 -3.91
CA MET A 384 -10.58 -9.03 -3.98
C MET A 384 -11.27 -8.14 -2.94
N LEU A 385 -10.46 -7.57 -2.03
CA LEU A 385 -10.96 -6.74 -0.93
C LEU A 385 -10.97 -5.26 -1.29
N HIS A 386 -10.01 -4.81 -2.09
CA HIS A 386 -9.91 -3.44 -2.56
C HIS A 386 -9.08 -3.38 -3.85
N GLN A 387 -9.40 -2.40 -4.71
CA GLN A 387 -8.63 -2.11 -5.92
C GLN A 387 -8.23 -0.64 -5.99
N TYR A 388 -7.09 -0.38 -6.59
CA TYR A 388 -6.62 0.92 -7.03
C TYR A 388 -5.76 0.72 -8.26
N THR A 389 -6.38 0.94 -9.42
CA THR A 389 -5.82 0.60 -10.73
C THR A 389 -4.81 1.64 -11.21
N ILE A 390 -4.10 1.33 -12.30
CA ILE A 390 -3.16 2.28 -12.89
C ILE A 390 -3.89 3.51 -13.46
N ASP A 391 -5.08 3.34 -14.01
CA ASP A 391 -5.89 4.43 -14.56
C ASP A 391 -6.32 5.41 -13.47
N GLU A 392 -6.75 4.90 -12.31
CA GLU A 392 -7.06 5.70 -11.13
C GLU A 392 -5.82 6.42 -10.61
N ALA A 393 -4.68 5.74 -10.57
CA ALA A 393 -3.42 6.32 -10.11
C ALA A 393 -2.88 7.43 -11.03
N ILE A 394 -3.06 7.30 -12.34
CA ILE A 394 -2.73 8.35 -13.31
C ILE A 394 -3.70 9.52 -13.17
N SER A 395 -5.00 9.25 -13.05
CA SER A 395 -6.03 10.29 -12.86
C SER A 395 -5.79 11.12 -11.59
N ASP A 396 -5.34 10.47 -10.51
CA ASP A 396 -4.99 11.13 -9.25
C ASP A 396 -3.62 11.84 -9.28
N GLY A 397 -2.84 11.69 -10.36
CA GLY A 397 -1.48 12.20 -10.46
C GLY A 397 -0.47 11.47 -9.56
N ASN A 398 -0.82 10.28 -9.06
CA ASN A 398 0.06 9.47 -8.20
C ASN A 398 1.09 8.65 -8.99
N VAL A 399 0.80 8.39 -10.25
CA VAL A 399 1.66 7.69 -11.21
C VAL A 399 1.70 8.53 -12.48
N LEU A 400 2.86 8.63 -13.10
CA LEU A 400 2.99 9.32 -14.38
C LEU A 400 2.21 8.57 -15.45
N GLY A 401 1.51 9.32 -16.28
CA GLY A 401 0.92 8.79 -17.50
C GLY A 401 1.99 8.27 -18.44
N PHE A 402 1.67 7.25 -19.22
CA PHE A 402 2.53 6.70 -20.25
C PHE A 402 1.77 6.59 -21.57
N HIS A 403 2.52 6.65 -22.64
CA HIS A 403 2.04 6.36 -23.98
C HIS A 403 2.61 5.02 -24.43
N VAL A 404 1.82 4.21 -25.11
CA VAL A 404 2.27 2.93 -25.65
C VAL A 404 2.39 3.03 -27.15
N ASP A 405 3.61 3.03 -27.65
CA ASP A 405 3.89 2.93 -29.07
C ASP A 405 4.23 1.49 -29.43
N TYR A 406 3.54 0.97 -30.43
CA TYR A 406 3.80 -0.36 -30.99
C TYR A 406 4.73 -0.20 -32.19
N ILE A 407 5.97 -0.68 -32.03
CA ILE A 407 6.97 -0.63 -33.09
C ILE A 407 7.21 -2.05 -33.57
N ASN A 408 7.01 -2.28 -34.88
CA ASN A 408 7.30 -3.57 -35.47
C ASN A 408 8.81 -3.69 -35.74
N THR A 409 9.49 -4.47 -34.94
CA THR A 409 10.94 -4.82 -35.12
C THR A 409 11.12 -6.17 -35.83
N GLY A 410 10.03 -6.85 -36.22
CA GLY A 410 10.05 -8.14 -36.92
C GLY A 410 10.34 -7.99 -38.43
N GLU A 411 10.74 -9.10 -39.06
CA GLU A 411 11.04 -9.16 -40.51
C GLU A 411 9.81 -9.38 -41.39
N PHE A 412 8.61 -9.08 -40.91
CA PHE A 412 7.38 -9.22 -41.71
C PHE A 412 6.81 -7.85 -42.09
N LYS A 413 6.25 -7.76 -43.30
CA LYS A 413 5.73 -6.50 -43.85
C LYS A 413 4.37 -6.14 -43.25
N SER A 414 3.55 -7.13 -42.94
CA SER A 414 2.22 -6.98 -42.37
C SER A 414 1.79 -8.31 -41.73
N TYR A 415 0.72 -8.30 -40.93
CA TYR A 415 0.13 -9.52 -40.40
C TYR A 415 -0.40 -10.45 -41.50
N ASP A 416 -0.80 -9.90 -42.64
CA ASP A 416 -1.23 -10.72 -43.80
C ASP A 416 -0.06 -11.45 -44.42
N ASP A 417 1.11 -10.82 -44.60
CA ASP A 417 2.37 -11.46 -45.01
C ASP A 417 2.78 -12.59 -44.03
N LEU A 418 2.60 -12.34 -42.73
CA LEU A 418 2.91 -13.36 -41.73
C LEU A 418 1.91 -14.51 -41.74
N ARG A 419 0.63 -14.25 -42.02
CA ARG A 419 -0.39 -15.30 -42.21
C ARG A 419 -0.10 -16.17 -43.44
N GLU A 420 0.32 -15.57 -44.56
CA GLU A 420 0.71 -16.31 -45.75
C GLU A 420 1.89 -17.25 -45.45
N LYS A 421 2.95 -16.74 -44.82
CA LYS A 421 4.11 -17.58 -44.44
C LYS A 421 3.75 -18.69 -43.42
N LEU A 422 2.84 -18.39 -42.49
CA LEU A 422 2.30 -19.38 -41.57
C LEU A 422 1.51 -20.47 -42.30
N ALA A 423 0.68 -20.09 -43.27
CA ALA A 423 -0.09 -21.03 -44.06
C ALA A 423 0.84 -21.99 -44.83
N GLU A 424 1.94 -21.47 -45.42
CA GLU A 424 2.95 -22.28 -46.08
C GLU A 424 3.61 -23.27 -45.10
N LYS A 425 4.01 -22.84 -43.90
CA LYS A 425 4.61 -23.69 -42.88
C LYS A 425 3.67 -24.77 -42.35
N ILE A 426 2.40 -24.42 -42.15
CA ILE A 426 1.37 -25.38 -41.75
C ILE A 426 1.18 -26.44 -42.86
N LYS A 427 1.22 -26.02 -44.12
CA LYS A 427 1.11 -26.94 -45.25
C LYS A 427 2.29 -27.94 -45.33
N GLU A 428 3.52 -27.44 -45.06
CA GLU A 428 4.72 -28.29 -44.96
C GLU A 428 4.58 -29.34 -43.84
N GLU A 429 4.10 -28.97 -42.67
CA GLU A 429 3.94 -29.88 -41.54
C GLU A 429 2.72 -30.80 -41.65
N LYS A 430 1.63 -30.32 -42.28
CA LYS A 430 0.35 -31.06 -42.39
C LYS A 430 -0.12 -31.12 -43.84
N PRO A 431 0.54 -31.90 -44.68
CA PRO A 431 0.23 -32.00 -46.11
C PRO A 431 -1.17 -32.55 -46.42
N ASP A 432 -1.80 -33.19 -45.43
CA ASP A 432 -3.16 -33.77 -45.58
C ASP A 432 -4.26 -32.71 -45.53
N LEU A 433 -3.97 -31.48 -45.03
CA LEU A 433 -4.95 -30.40 -45.01
C LEU A 433 -5.03 -29.70 -46.36
N SER A 434 -6.24 -29.41 -46.81
CA SER A 434 -6.45 -28.61 -48.02
C SER A 434 -6.09 -27.13 -47.78
N ASP A 435 -5.69 -26.42 -48.84
CA ASP A 435 -5.32 -25.00 -48.76
C ASP A 435 -6.45 -24.15 -48.17
N ARG A 436 -7.70 -24.45 -48.49
CA ARG A 436 -8.90 -23.75 -47.94
C ARG A 436 -9.08 -23.98 -46.44
N GLU A 437 -8.72 -25.13 -45.91
CA GLU A 437 -8.78 -25.41 -44.47
C GLU A 437 -7.69 -24.66 -43.74
N ILE A 438 -6.48 -24.61 -44.30
CA ILE A 438 -5.35 -23.87 -43.73
C ILE A 438 -5.65 -22.36 -43.71
N GLU A 439 -6.11 -21.81 -44.83
CA GLU A 439 -6.51 -20.38 -44.91
C GLU A 439 -7.59 -20.05 -43.89
N ARG A 440 -8.58 -20.89 -43.68
CA ARG A 440 -9.64 -20.71 -42.71
C ARG A 440 -9.12 -20.72 -41.26
N ILE A 441 -8.18 -21.60 -40.96
CA ILE A 441 -7.53 -21.67 -39.64
C ILE A 441 -6.74 -20.40 -39.38
N VAL A 442 -5.90 -19.99 -40.32
CA VAL A 442 -5.02 -18.83 -40.16
C VAL A 442 -5.80 -17.51 -40.15
N ALA A 443 -6.85 -17.41 -40.98
CA ALA A 443 -7.74 -16.23 -40.97
C ALA A 443 -8.56 -16.07 -39.69
N GLY A 444 -8.80 -17.17 -38.97
CA GLY A 444 -9.51 -17.15 -37.68
C GLY A 444 -8.67 -16.68 -36.49
N TRP A 445 -7.36 -16.53 -36.66
CA TRP A 445 -6.47 -16.10 -35.58
C TRP A 445 -6.44 -14.58 -35.44
N SER A 446 -6.45 -14.11 -34.19
CA SER A 446 -6.12 -12.72 -33.85
C SER A 446 -4.64 -12.42 -34.16
N GLU A 447 -4.26 -11.15 -34.23
CA GLU A 447 -2.86 -10.74 -34.45
C GLU A 447 -1.91 -11.34 -33.42
N ALA A 448 -2.30 -11.36 -32.13
CA ALA A 448 -1.54 -11.97 -31.06
C ALA A 448 -1.37 -13.51 -31.25
N GLU A 449 -2.40 -14.19 -31.72
CA GLU A 449 -2.32 -15.64 -32.02
C GLU A 449 -1.42 -15.89 -33.24
N VAL A 450 -1.46 -15.04 -34.25
CA VAL A 450 -0.56 -15.10 -35.41
C VAL A 450 0.89 -14.99 -34.98
N GLU A 451 1.23 -14.03 -34.09
CA GLU A 451 2.60 -13.90 -33.55
C GLU A 451 3.04 -15.16 -32.77
N VAL A 452 2.18 -15.67 -31.87
CA VAL A 452 2.47 -16.87 -31.08
C VAL A 452 2.73 -18.07 -31.99
N GLN A 453 1.94 -18.25 -33.05
CA GLN A 453 2.15 -19.33 -34.02
C GLN A 453 3.40 -19.06 -34.85
N ALA A 454 3.67 -17.83 -35.25
CA ALA A 454 4.87 -17.51 -36.01
C ALA A 454 6.16 -17.79 -35.22
N VAL A 455 6.17 -17.53 -33.91
CA VAL A 455 7.28 -17.95 -33.04
C VAL A 455 7.40 -19.46 -32.97
N LYS A 456 6.27 -20.17 -32.82
CA LYS A 456 6.25 -21.64 -32.78
C LYS A 456 6.78 -22.31 -34.06
N TYR A 457 6.46 -21.72 -35.21
CA TYR A 457 6.92 -22.19 -36.52
C TYR A 457 8.28 -21.60 -36.93
N GLY A 458 8.96 -20.87 -36.05
CA GLY A 458 10.30 -20.32 -36.27
C GLY A 458 10.36 -19.16 -37.29
N LEU A 459 9.21 -18.54 -37.60
CA LEU A 459 9.12 -17.39 -38.50
C LEU A 459 9.45 -16.08 -37.78
N LEU A 460 9.29 -16.03 -36.46
CA LEU A 460 9.69 -14.92 -35.59
C LEU A 460 10.63 -15.47 -34.52
N GLN A 461 11.83 -14.92 -34.46
CA GLN A 461 12.84 -15.31 -33.47
C GLN A 461 13.24 -14.09 -32.64
N TYR A 462 12.47 -13.78 -31.58
CA TYR A 462 12.77 -12.66 -30.68
C TYR A 462 14.06 -12.81 -29.87
N GLN A 463 14.68 -14.01 -29.91
CA GLN A 463 15.98 -14.29 -29.26
C GLN A 463 17.15 -14.34 -30.26
N ASP A 464 16.93 -13.98 -31.52
CA ASP A 464 17.98 -13.91 -32.51
C ASP A 464 18.99 -12.81 -32.16
N GLU A 465 20.29 -13.08 -32.40
CA GLU A 465 21.39 -12.12 -32.20
C GLU A 465 21.20 -10.83 -32.99
N THR A 466 20.40 -10.82 -34.06
CA THR A 466 20.08 -9.66 -34.88
C THR A 466 18.89 -8.85 -34.35
N HIS A 467 17.96 -9.45 -33.64
CA HIS A 467 16.76 -8.78 -33.14
C HIS A 467 17.07 -7.80 -31.99
N ILE A 468 17.88 -8.24 -31.02
CA ILE A 468 18.24 -7.42 -29.85
C ILE A 468 18.92 -6.09 -30.25
N PRO A 469 19.95 -6.08 -31.16
CA PRO A 469 20.53 -4.83 -31.64
C PRO A 469 19.53 -3.89 -32.32
N ARG A 470 18.57 -4.41 -33.10
CA ARG A 470 17.52 -3.59 -33.75
C ARG A 470 16.60 -2.94 -32.72
N VAL A 471 16.19 -3.68 -31.70
CA VAL A 471 15.38 -3.13 -30.60
C VAL A 471 16.14 -2.02 -29.86
N VAL A 472 17.44 -2.24 -29.58
CA VAL A 472 18.29 -1.23 -28.92
C VAL A 472 18.46 0.00 -29.80
N GLU A 473 18.69 -0.17 -31.09
CA GLU A 473 18.82 0.93 -32.05
C GLU A 473 17.52 1.76 -32.13
N GLU A 474 16.36 1.09 -32.17
CA GLU A 474 15.06 1.75 -32.19
C GLU A 474 14.79 2.52 -30.89
N ILE A 475 15.14 1.95 -29.73
CA ILE A 475 15.06 2.66 -28.45
C ILE A 475 15.98 3.91 -28.47
N LEU A 476 17.22 3.78 -28.92
CA LEU A 476 18.18 4.89 -28.96
C LEU A 476 17.74 6.00 -29.94
N ASN A 477 17.16 5.65 -31.08
CA ASN A 477 16.71 6.61 -32.07
C ASN A 477 15.47 7.39 -31.62
N ASN A 478 14.62 6.78 -30.82
CA ASN A 478 13.33 7.38 -30.42
C ASN A 478 13.32 7.93 -28.99
N TRP A 479 14.32 7.64 -28.16
CA TRP A 479 14.29 7.99 -26.75
C TRP A 479 14.22 9.51 -26.49
N GLU A 480 14.88 10.35 -27.30
CA GLU A 480 14.83 11.81 -27.15
C GLU A 480 13.44 12.39 -27.43
N SER A 481 12.72 11.80 -28.40
CA SER A 481 11.38 12.26 -28.79
C SER A 481 10.29 11.75 -27.85
N GLN A 482 10.51 10.61 -27.20
CA GLN A 482 9.51 9.94 -26.34
C GLN A 482 9.75 10.18 -24.85
N SER A 483 10.95 10.61 -24.45
CA SER A 483 11.26 10.93 -23.06
C SER A 483 10.77 12.33 -22.67
N GLN A 484 9.99 12.46 -21.62
CA GLN A 484 9.51 13.75 -21.11
C GLN A 484 10.64 14.66 -20.61
N SER A 485 11.70 14.10 -20.06
CA SER A 485 12.84 14.84 -19.48
C SER A 485 14.04 14.94 -20.40
N LYS A 486 14.05 14.23 -21.53
CA LYS A 486 15.22 14.02 -22.39
C LYS A 486 16.44 13.46 -21.64
N GLU A 487 16.22 12.85 -20.51
CA GLU A 487 17.24 12.23 -19.67
C GLU A 487 16.98 10.72 -19.59
N PHE A 488 18.06 9.95 -19.56
CA PHE A 488 17.96 8.50 -19.32
C PHE A 488 17.52 8.26 -17.87
N ASN A 489 16.39 7.64 -17.72
CA ASN A 489 15.90 7.16 -16.40
C ASN A 489 16.30 5.72 -16.19
#